data_a02b5c3a6980496eb04c0e43234aab4e
#
_entry.id   a02b5c3a6980496eb04c0e43234aab4e
#
_cell.length_a   1.000
_cell.length_b   1.000
_cell.length_c   1.000
_cell.angle_alpha   90.00
_cell.angle_beta   90.00
_cell.angle_gamma   90.00
#
_symmetry.space_group_name_H-M   'P 1'
#
loop_
_entity.id
_entity.type
_entity.pdbx_description
1 polymer ?
#
loop_
_entity_poly.entity_id
_entity_poly.type
_entity_poly.pdbx_seq_one_letter_code
_entity_poly.pdbx_strand_id
1 'polypeptide(L)'
;TPEFGHFSIDMTDSLQIKANFLPQSLINPIQMNQAFMALFSQATAKAGWNFDNLFVPFRCVGSDIYNKKAIIFKNGDLGDAVRASMTFPFFFQPIWKDSIPLFDGGIYDNFPVGPMKEAFHPDFIFGSTVAGGNNKPSNNAYNQLETMIMQKTDYDVPEEDGMMVKFSFPTVSLLDFQKAKELMDIGYKRTMSMIDSIKQRVPRRVPLTEVNMRRVAYKESLPPLIFQNIYVTGVSESQRKYIEAQLHRDMNHEFSMEEFKRAYFKMLTSSKIREIMPHAVYNRREKKFDLYLDVKMKEEITVGFGGNISSHQANQLFLGLGYQYLGRFAADVNSNFQVGNSFSGVMLNGRIYLQTRIPTYLNWQGVYSDKRYQESQSLFYEDVLPAFIKQKELYMKLKLGFPFLNRAKSEIGFAYGQLNDYYFQSNNMLFPNSKFDHSWYNLFSGSLSIERNSLDAKQYPIAGRKQFLIAQYVTGTENYD
;
A
#
# COMPACT_ATOMS: atom_id res chain seq x y z
N THR A 1 12.03 9.23 -20.17
CA THR A 1 11.13 8.38 -20.95
C THR A 1 9.73 8.85 -20.70
N PRO A 2 8.92 9.15 -21.71
CA PRO A 2 7.50 9.40 -21.52
C PRO A 2 6.91 8.17 -20.84
N GLU A 3 6.17 8.38 -19.74
CA GLU A 3 5.43 7.30 -19.11
C GLU A 3 4.21 7.03 -19.99
N PHE A 4 4.28 5.99 -20.78
CA PHE A 4 3.14 5.51 -21.54
C PHE A 4 2.11 4.92 -20.59
N GLY A 5 0.83 5.08 -20.90
CA GLY A 5 -0.20 4.26 -20.31
C GLY A 5 0.14 2.78 -20.59
N HIS A 6 0.46 2.02 -19.56
CA HIS A 6 0.76 0.60 -19.71
C HIS A 6 -0.11 -0.22 -18.76
N PHE A 7 -0.47 -1.41 -19.20
CA PHE A 7 -1.09 -2.42 -18.37
C PHE A 7 0.01 -3.35 -17.86
N SER A 8 -0.02 -3.68 -16.57
CA SER A 8 0.87 -4.68 -15.99
C SER A 8 0.06 -5.87 -15.49
N ILE A 9 0.58 -7.06 -15.71
CA ILE A 9 -0.01 -8.32 -15.27
C ILE A 9 1.03 -8.99 -14.38
N ASP A 10 0.65 -9.31 -13.15
CA ASP A 10 1.46 -10.09 -12.25
C ASP A 10 1.26 -11.59 -12.57
N MET A 11 2.35 -12.33 -12.67
CA MET A 11 2.35 -13.75 -13.01
C MET A 11 3.01 -14.56 -11.90
N THR A 12 2.47 -15.74 -11.63
CA THR A 12 3.09 -16.71 -10.73
C THR A 12 4.29 -17.40 -11.41
N ASP A 13 5.15 -18.05 -10.63
CA ASP A 13 6.28 -18.86 -11.15
C ASP A 13 5.86 -19.93 -12.16
N SER A 14 4.61 -20.39 -12.11
CA SER A 14 4.01 -21.33 -13.07
C SER A 14 3.47 -20.66 -14.34
N LEU A 15 3.78 -19.38 -14.59
CA LEU A 15 3.28 -18.58 -15.72
C LEU A 15 1.74 -18.52 -15.82
N GLN A 16 1.04 -18.76 -14.72
CA GLN A 16 -0.41 -18.58 -14.68
C GLN A 16 -0.74 -17.10 -14.51
N ILE A 17 -1.53 -16.57 -15.43
CA ILE A 17 -2.04 -15.20 -15.36
C ILE A 17 -3.07 -15.15 -14.23
N LYS A 18 -2.74 -14.42 -13.16
CA LYS A 18 -3.77 -14.03 -12.20
C LYS A 18 -4.56 -12.88 -12.82
N ALA A 19 -5.70 -13.20 -13.40
CA ALA A 19 -6.61 -12.25 -14.05
C ALA A 19 -7.32 -11.32 -13.03
N ASN A 20 -6.59 -10.75 -12.09
CA ASN A 20 -7.10 -9.76 -11.17
C ASN A 20 -6.95 -8.36 -11.79
N PHE A 21 -7.74 -8.08 -12.83
CA PHE A 21 -7.78 -6.75 -13.46
C PHE A 21 -8.33 -5.66 -12.52
N LEU A 22 -9.00 -6.04 -11.44
CA LEU A 22 -9.51 -5.12 -10.44
C LEU A 22 -8.65 -5.19 -9.17
N PRO A 23 -8.33 -4.04 -8.56
CA PRO A 23 -7.67 -4.05 -7.27
C PRO A 23 -8.55 -4.78 -6.24
N GLN A 24 -7.96 -5.66 -5.43
CA GLN A 24 -8.68 -6.42 -4.41
C GLN A 24 -9.28 -5.52 -3.32
N SER A 25 -8.70 -4.33 -3.14
CA SER A 25 -9.20 -3.29 -2.25
C SER A 25 -8.65 -1.92 -2.66
N LEU A 26 -9.42 -0.87 -2.39
CA LEU A 26 -9.01 0.52 -2.66
C LEU A 26 -8.00 1.03 -1.64
N ILE A 27 -8.09 0.56 -0.40
CA ILE A 27 -7.24 0.99 0.72
C ILE A 27 -6.41 -0.21 1.20
N ASN A 28 -5.09 -0.01 1.26
CA ASN A 28 -4.20 -1.02 1.82
C ASN A 28 -4.31 -0.99 3.37
N PRO A 29 -4.76 -2.09 4.01
CA PRO A 29 -5.03 -2.13 5.44
C PRO A 29 -3.77 -2.31 6.31
N ILE A 30 -2.59 -2.38 5.74
CA ILE A 30 -1.36 -2.77 6.43
C ILE A 30 -1.09 -1.91 7.67
N GLN A 31 -1.19 -0.57 7.56
CA GLN A 31 -1.00 0.31 8.71
C GLN A 31 -2.06 0.11 9.78
N MET A 32 -3.29 -0.15 9.36
CA MET A 32 -4.43 -0.40 10.23
C MET A 32 -4.28 -1.72 10.97
N ASN A 33 -3.85 -2.80 10.30
CA ASN A 33 -3.61 -4.10 10.91
C ASN A 33 -2.59 -3.99 12.07
N GLN A 34 -1.49 -3.27 11.86
CA GLN A 34 -0.49 -3.02 12.91
C GLN A 34 -1.08 -2.19 14.06
N ALA A 35 -1.86 -1.16 13.77
CA ALA A 35 -2.49 -0.32 14.80
C ALA A 35 -3.51 -1.11 15.64
N PHE A 36 -4.31 -1.97 15.02
CA PHE A 36 -5.28 -2.83 15.72
C PHE A 36 -4.58 -3.84 16.63
N MET A 37 -3.51 -4.50 16.16
CA MET A 37 -2.70 -5.34 17.02
C MET A 37 -2.16 -4.55 18.23
N ALA A 38 -1.58 -3.38 18.01
CA ALA A 38 -1.03 -2.55 19.09
C ALA A 38 -2.08 -2.08 20.11
N LEU A 39 -3.30 -1.79 19.65
CA LEU A 39 -4.38 -1.27 20.51
C LEU A 39 -5.07 -2.38 21.31
N PHE A 40 -5.23 -3.58 20.74
CA PHE A 40 -6.16 -4.57 21.29
C PHE A 40 -5.49 -5.80 21.91
N SER A 41 -4.23 -6.12 21.55
CA SER A 41 -3.59 -7.37 21.99
C SER A 41 -3.47 -7.49 23.51
N GLN A 42 -3.13 -6.41 24.22
CA GLN A 42 -3.02 -6.43 25.68
C GLN A 42 -4.37 -6.69 26.35
N ALA A 43 -5.45 -6.07 25.82
CA ALA A 43 -6.81 -6.29 26.33
C ALA A 43 -7.30 -7.71 26.03
N THR A 44 -7.03 -8.22 24.83
CA THR A 44 -7.31 -9.61 24.43
C THR A 44 -6.61 -10.60 25.37
N ALA A 45 -5.32 -10.38 25.64
CA ALA A 45 -4.54 -11.22 26.56
C ALA A 45 -5.10 -11.21 27.99
N LYS A 46 -5.42 -10.03 28.51
CA LYS A 46 -6.01 -9.84 29.85
C LYS A 46 -7.36 -10.52 29.97
N ALA A 47 -8.20 -10.40 28.96
CA ALA A 47 -9.53 -11.01 28.89
C ALA A 47 -9.49 -12.53 28.66
N GLY A 48 -8.32 -13.11 28.36
CA GLY A 48 -8.19 -14.53 28.07
C GLY A 48 -8.98 -14.95 26.83
N TRP A 49 -9.02 -14.06 25.79
CA TRP A 49 -9.72 -14.26 24.53
C TRP A 49 -11.26 -14.32 24.63
N ASN A 50 -11.84 -14.04 25.81
CA ASN A 50 -13.29 -13.95 26.01
C ASN A 50 -13.68 -12.49 26.22
N PHE A 51 -14.56 -11.97 25.34
CA PHE A 51 -14.95 -10.57 25.33
C PHE A 51 -15.86 -10.19 26.52
N ASP A 52 -16.40 -11.17 27.26
CA ASP A 52 -17.12 -10.92 28.52
C ASP A 52 -16.17 -10.46 29.63
N ASN A 53 -14.89 -10.82 29.55
CA ASN A 53 -13.85 -10.47 30.53
C ASN A 53 -13.11 -9.16 30.20
N LEU A 54 -13.52 -8.44 29.16
CA LEU A 54 -12.99 -7.11 28.87
C LEU A 54 -13.42 -6.12 29.96
N PHE A 55 -12.74 -4.97 30.05
CA PHE A 55 -13.12 -3.92 31.00
C PHE A 55 -14.60 -3.51 30.89
N VAL A 56 -15.13 -3.50 29.67
CA VAL A 56 -16.55 -3.46 29.37
C VAL A 56 -16.83 -4.67 28.49
N PRO A 57 -17.77 -5.57 28.85
CA PRO A 57 -18.16 -6.70 27.99
C PRO A 57 -18.56 -6.21 26.61
N PHE A 58 -18.13 -6.93 25.57
CA PHE A 58 -18.19 -6.43 24.19
C PHE A 58 -18.70 -7.47 23.21
N ARG A 59 -19.45 -7.03 22.22
CA ARG A 59 -19.81 -7.78 21.02
C ARG A 59 -19.62 -6.89 19.80
N CYS A 60 -19.24 -7.49 18.68
CA CYS A 60 -19.32 -6.85 17.35
C CYS A 60 -19.81 -7.86 16.33
N VAL A 61 -20.30 -7.33 15.22
CA VAL A 61 -20.88 -8.13 14.14
C VAL A 61 -19.96 -8.13 12.95
N GLY A 62 -19.73 -9.29 12.34
CA GLY A 62 -19.14 -9.43 11.02
C GLY A 62 -20.11 -10.15 10.10
N SER A 63 -19.83 -10.16 8.81
CA SER A 63 -20.65 -10.78 7.79
C SER A 63 -19.89 -11.87 7.05
N ASP A 64 -20.46 -13.06 7.02
CA ASP A 64 -20.09 -14.15 6.12
C ASP A 64 -20.97 -14.05 4.88
N ILE A 65 -20.44 -13.47 3.81
CA ILE A 65 -21.18 -13.23 2.57
C ILE A 65 -21.43 -14.51 1.77
N TYR A 66 -20.64 -15.57 1.98
CA TYR A 66 -20.80 -16.84 1.29
C TYR A 66 -21.95 -17.66 1.87
N ASN A 67 -22.06 -17.70 3.20
CA ASN A 67 -23.16 -18.37 3.89
C ASN A 67 -24.34 -17.42 4.20
N LYS A 68 -24.24 -16.15 3.79
CA LYS A 68 -25.29 -15.12 3.95
C LYS A 68 -25.81 -14.98 5.38
N LYS A 69 -24.89 -14.86 6.34
CA LYS A 69 -25.24 -14.75 7.75
C LYS A 69 -24.37 -13.73 8.49
N ALA A 70 -24.96 -13.12 9.51
CA ALA A 70 -24.22 -12.35 10.50
C ALA A 70 -23.44 -13.28 11.43
N ILE A 71 -22.25 -12.84 11.86
CA ILE A 71 -21.41 -13.52 12.85
C ILE A 71 -21.22 -12.59 14.04
N ILE A 72 -21.70 -13.02 15.22
CA ILE A 72 -21.52 -12.28 16.45
C ILE A 72 -20.22 -12.72 17.11
N PHE A 73 -19.23 -11.83 17.16
CA PHE A 73 -17.98 -12.08 17.85
C PHE A 73 -18.15 -11.92 19.36
N LYS A 74 -17.82 -12.96 20.10
CA LYS A 74 -17.82 -13.00 21.57
C LYS A 74 -16.50 -13.45 22.17
N ASN A 75 -15.61 -13.97 21.35
CA ASN A 75 -14.28 -14.45 21.70
C ASN A 75 -13.34 -14.38 20.52
N GLY A 76 -12.04 -14.59 20.77
CA GLY A 76 -10.98 -14.57 19.78
C GLY A 76 -10.10 -13.34 19.90
N ASP A 77 -9.36 -13.01 18.83
CA ASP A 77 -8.58 -11.77 18.77
C ASP A 77 -9.54 -10.58 18.61
N LEU A 78 -9.45 -9.65 19.57
CA LEU A 78 -10.33 -8.46 19.58
C LEU A 78 -10.00 -7.55 18.38
N GLY A 79 -8.72 -7.44 18.01
CA GLY A 79 -8.29 -6.65 16.87
C GLY A 79 -8.88 -7.18 15.57
N ASP A 80 -8.84 -8.49 15.36
CA ASP A 80 -9.42 -9.14 14.18
C ASP A 80 -10.95 -8.99 14.15
N ALA A 81 -11.61 -9.18 15.28
CA ALA A 81 -13.06 -9.05 15.38
C ALA A 81 -13.53 -7.64 15.02
N VAL A 82 -12.90 -6.61 15.59
CA VAL A 82 -13.21 -5.21 15.28
C VAL A 82 -12.83 -4.87 13.84
N ARG A 83 -11.70 -5.40 13.35
CA ARG A 83 -11.26 -5.20 11.99
C ARG A 83 -12.22 -5.82 10.97
N ALA A 84 -12.73 -7.03 11.23
CA ALA A 84 -13.74 -7.68 10.40
C ALA A 84 -15.03 -6.85 10.38
N SER A 85 -15.49 -6.39 11.55
CA SER A 85 -16.72 -5.60 11.71
C SER A 85 -16.74 -4.28 10.94
N MET A 86 -15.58 -3.76 10.55
CA MET A 86 -15.44 -2.51 9.77
C MET A 86 -14.89 -2.73 8.35
N THR A 87 -14.80 -3.98 7.90
CA THR A 87 -14.30 -4.31 6.56
C THR A 87 -15.39 -4.12 5.52
N PHE A 88 -15.56 -2.89 5.06
CA PHE A 88 -16.49 -2.62 3.97
C PHE A 88 -15.96 -3.23 2.66
N PRO A 89 -16.79 -4.01 1.92
CA PRO A 89 -16.41 -4.63 0.66
C PRO A 89 -15.82 -3.62 -0.33
N PHE A 90 -14.84 -4.03 -1.12
CA PHE A 90 -14.07 -3.25 -2.09
C PHE A 90 -13.14 -2.18 -1.49
N PHE A 91 -13.42 -1.63 -0.31
CA PHE A 91 -12.55 -0.67 0.35
C PHE A 91 -11.38 -1.33 1.04
N PHE A 92 -11.66 -2.38 1.81
CA PHE A 92 -10.65 -3.10 2.58
C PHE A 92 -10.61 -4.58 2.20
N GLN A 93 -9.43 -5.18 2.33
CA GLN A 93 -9.30 -6.62 2.24
C GLN A 93 -9.98 -7.29 3.44
N PRO A 94 -10.67 -8.44 3.22
CA PRO A 94 -11.35 -9.16 4.28
C PRO A 94 -10.37 -9.76 5.31
N ILE A 95 -10.85 -9.93 6.52
CA ILE A 95 -10.20 -10.77 7.53
C ILE A 95 -10.62 -12.22 7.25
N TRP A 96 -9.65 -13.12 7.22
CA TRP A 96 -9.92 -14.54 7.01
C TRP A 96 -10.01 -15.27 8.34
N LYS A 97 -11.11 -16.00 8.57
CA LYS A 97 -11.29 -16.86 9.71
C LYS A 97 -11.80 -18.23 9.22
N ASP A 98 -11.10 -19.30 9.56
CA ASP A 98 -11.44 -20.66 9.15
C ASP A 98 -11.70 -20.77 7.64
N SER A 99 -10.86 -20.14 6.82
CA SER A 99 -10.96 -20.06 5.36
C SER A 99 -12.20 -19.30 4.83
N ILE A 100 -12.89 -18.57 5.69
CA ILE A 100 -14.04 -17.73 5.32
C ILE A 100 -13.62 -16.25 5.39
N PRO A 101 -13.76 -15.49 4.31
CA PRO A 101 -13.50 -14.04 4.34
C PRO A 101 -14.69 -13.31 4.99
N LEU A 102 -14.38 -12.52 5.99
CA LEU A 102 -15.35 -11.78 6.79
C LEU A 102 -15.34 -10.29 6.41
N PHE A 103 -16.54 -9.76 6.34
CA PHE A 103 -16.78 -8.37 5.98
C PHE A 103 -17.59 -7.64 7.07
N ASP A 104 -17.84 -6.35 6.82
CA ASP A 104 -18.59 -5.45 7.68
C ASP A 104 -19.91 -6.06 8.13
N GLY A 105 -20.16 -5.99 9.44
CA GLY A 105 -21.37 -6.54 10.03
C GLY A 105 -22.65 -5.88 9.54
N GLY A 106 -22.56 -4.62 9.14
CA GLY A 106 -23.68 -3.85 8.64
C GLY A 106 -24.31 -4.43 7.36
N ILE A 107 -23.65 -5.38 6.67
CA ILE A 107 -24.26 -6.06 5.53
C ILE A 107 -25.51 -6.83 5.95
N TYR A 108 -25.49 -7.50 7.10
CA TYR A 108 -26.60 -8.34 7.57
C TYR A 108 -27.27 -7.84 8.84
N ASP A 109 -26.53 -7.19 9.75
CA ASP A 109 -27.06 -6.62 11.00
C ASP A 109 -26.25 -5.39 11.39
N ASN A 110 -26.70 -4.21 10.95
CA ASN A 110 -26.06 -2.93 11.21
C ASN A 110 -26.46 -2.30 12.54
N PHE A 111 -27.45 -2.89 13.26
CA PHE A 111 -27.92 -2.39 14.55
C PHE A 111 -28.38 -3.53 15.46
N PRO A 112 -27.45 -4.28 16.07
CA PRO A 112 -27.68 -5.60 16.66
C PRO A 112 -28.38 -5.55 18.05
N VAL A 113 -29.60 -5.07 18.13
CA VAL A 113 -30.41 -5.03 19.37
C VAL A 113 -30.71 -6.44 19.88
N GLY A 114 -31.03 -7.38 18.98
CA GLY A 114 -31.27 -8.78 19.32
C GLY A 114 -30.07 -9.42 20.02
N PRO A 115 -28.89 -9.43 19.37
CA PRO A 115 -27.65 -9.92 19.99
C PRO A 115 -27.28 -9.22 21.30
N MET A 116 -27.57 -7.90 21.44
CA MET A 116 -27.36 -7.16 22.68
C MET A 116 -28.22 -7.69 23.81
N LYS A 117 -29.53 -7.88 23.57
CA LYS A 117 -30.47 -8.44 24.54
C LYS A 117 -30.09 -9.85 24.97
N GLU A 118 -29.78 -10.70 24.00
CA GLU A 118 -29.42 -12.09 24.24
C GLU A 118 -28.11 -12.23 25.04
N ALA A 119 -27.09 -11.40 24.73
CA ALA A 119 -25.78 -11.53 25.36
C ALA A 119 -25.69 -10.90 26.74
N PHE A 120 -26.41 -9.80 26.99
CA PHE A 120 -26.17 -8.97 28.18
C PHE A 120 -27.42 -8.78 29.06
N HIS A 121 -28.62 -9.14 28.58
CA HIS A 121 -29.88 -8.94 29.31
C HIS A 121 -29.99 -7.55 29.97
N PRO A 122 -29.78 -6.46 29.21
CA PRO A 122 -29.69 -5.12 29.80
C PRO A 122 -31.04 -4.60 30.27
N ASP A 123 -31.06 -3.89 31.41
CA ASP A 123 -32.22 -3.18 31.89
C ASP A 123 -32.55 -1.92 31.07
N PHE A 124 -31.58 -1.42 30.32
CA PHE A 124 -31.71 -0.23 29.50
C PHE A 124 -30.73 -0.26 28.34
N ILE A 125 -31.23 -0.01 27.12
CA ILE A 125 -30.43 0.10 25.90
C ILE A 125 -30.38 1.56 25.46
N PHE A 126 -29.17 2.11 25.28
CA PHE A 126 -28.99 3.39 24.64
C PHE A 126 -28.45 3.17 23.22
N GLY A 127 -29.31 3.34 22.23
CA GLY A 127 -28.97 3.18 20.81
C GLY A 127 -28.45 4.46 20.19
N SER A 128 -27.41 4.36 19.37
CA SER A 128 -26.90 5.47 18.58
C SER A 128 -26.73 5.05 17.13
N THR A 129 -27.36 5.77 16.21
CA THR A 129 -27.22 5.50 14.78
C THR A 129 -26.94 6.74 13.97
N VAL A 130 -26.05 6.58 12.99
CA VAL A 130 -25.77 7.55 11.92
C VAL A 130 -26.32 7.07 10.58
N ALA A 131 -26.86 5.86 10.54
CA ALA A 131 -27.51 5.28 9.37
C ALA A 131 -28.94 5.80 9.24
N GLY A 132 -29.41 6.05 8.02
CA GLY A 132 -30.82 6.35 7.78
C GLY A 132 -31.16 7.76 7.33
N GLY A 133 -30.36 8.37 6.48
CA GLY A 133 -30.73 9.64 5.84
C GLY A 133 -30.72 9.66 4.33
N ASN A 134 -30.09 8.70 3.69
CA ASN A 134 -29.72 8.80 2.27
C ASN A 134 -30.24 7.66 1.39
N ASN A 135 -31.44 7.13 1.64
CA ASN A 135 -32.11 6.26 0.65
C ASN A 135 -32.62 7.06 -0.58
N LYS A 136 -31.97 8.17 -0.91
CA LYS A 136 -32.27 8.89 -2.15
C LYS A 136 -31.53 8.20 -3.30
N PRO A 137 -32.23 8.00 -4.44
CA PRO A 137 -31.55 7.51 -5.65
C PRO A 137 -30.32 8.36 -5.95
N SER A 138 -29.17 7.72 -6.10
CA SER A 138 -27.89 8.38 -6.36
C SER A 138 -27.27 7.83 -7.62
N ASN A 139 -26.72 8.73 -8.45
CA ASN A 139 -25.93 8.34 -9.63
C ASN A 139 -24.49 7.92 -9.27
N ASN A 140 -24.12 8.00 -7.99
CA ASN A 140 -22.81 7.56 -7.53
C ASN A 140 -22.78 6.02 -7.44
N ALA A 141 -21.90 5.39 -8.20
CA ALA A 141 -21.74 3.94 -8.23
C ALA A 141 -21.49 3.33 -6.84
N TYR A 142 -20.79 4.05 -5.96
CA TYR A 142 -20.56 3.63 -4.59
C TYR A 142 -21.86 3.52 -3.78
N ASN A 143 -22.70 4.56 -3.80
CA ASN A 143 -23.98 4.54 -3.08
C ASN A 143 -24.94 3.46 -3.64
N GLN A 144 -24.84 3.18 -4.96
CA GLN A 144 -25.59 2.09 -5.57
C GLN A 144 -25.12 0.73 -5.05
N LEU A 145 -23.79 0.49 -5.00
CA LEU A 145 -23.21 -0.74 -4.45
C LEU A 145 -23.55 -0.91 -2.99
N GLU A 146 -23.44 0.14 -2.18
CA GLU A 146 -23.84 0.10 -0.76
C GLU A 146 -25.30 -0.32 -0.62
N THR A 147 -26.21 0.31 -1.36
CA THR A 147 -27.64 -0.02 -1.35
C THR A 147 -27.93 -1.45 -1.81
N MET A 148 -27.14 -2.00 -2.73
CA MET A 148 -27.29 -3.38 -3.22
C MET A 148 -26.78 -4.43 -2.23
N ILE A 149 -25.75 -4.11 -1.45
CA ILE A 149 -25.06 -5.06 -0.56
C ILE A 149 -25.69 -5.07 0.82
N MET A 150 -26.03 -3.89 1.36
CA MET A 150 -26.58 -3.75 2.71
C MET A 150 -28.02 -4.26 2.77
N GLN A 151 -28.31 -5.16 3.71
CA GLN A 151 -29.67 -5.57 3.99
C GLN A 151 -30.43 -4.52 4.79
N LYS A 152 -31.75 -4.57 4.69
CA LYS A 152 -32.60 -3.68 5.49
C LYS A 152 -32.44 -4.04 6.97
N THR A 153 -31.96 -3.10 7.74
CA THR A 153 -31.79 -3.23 9.20
C THR A 153 -32.90 -2.42 9.91
N ASP A 154 -33.42 -2.97 10.98
CA ASP A 154 -34.28 -2.24 11.92
C ASP A 154 -33.37 -1.43 12.88
N TYR A 155 -33.52 -0.12 12.86
CA TYR A 155 -32.72 0.80 13.69
C TYR A 155 -33.50 1.30 14.92
N ASP A 156 -34.50 0.59 15.38
CA ASP A 156 -35.29 1.01 16.50
C ASP A 156 -34.98 0.21 17.78
N VAL A 157 -35.00 0.93 18.91
CA VAL A 157 -35.05 0.36 20.24
C VAL A 157 -36.45 0.63 20.80
N PRO A 158 -37.24 -0.40 21.17
CA PRO A 158 -38.55 -0.21 21.79
C PRO A 158 -38.47 0.72 23.00
N GLU A 159 -39.46 1.57 23.21
CA GLU A 159 -39.45 2.54 24.28
C GLU A 159 -39.34 1.90 25.68
N GLU A 160 -39.91 0.71 25.88
CA GLU A 160 -39.77 -0.09 27.08
C GLU A 160 -38.33 -0.53 27.34
N ASP A 161 -37.55 -0.80 26.31
CA ASP A 161 -36.17 -1.31 26.40
C ASP A 161 -35.11 -0.22 26.47
N GLY A 162 -35.41 0.99 25.97
CA GLY A 162 -34.36 2.01 25.96
C GLY A 162 -34.68 3.34 25.29
N MET A 163 -33.65 3.98 24.81
CA MET A 163 -33.70 5.26 24.10
C MET A 163 -32.76 5.27 22.88
N MET A 164 -33.14 6.04 21.86
CA MET A 164 -32.36 6.22 20.64
C MET A 164 -31.89 7.64 20.44
N VAL A 165 -30.68 7.81 19.94
CA VAL A 165 -30.22 9.03 19.32
C VAL A 165 -29.91 8.77 17.84
N LYS A 166 -30.59 9.50 16.95
CA LYS A 166 -30.44 9.37 15.50
C LYS A 166 -29.77 10.62 14.96
N PHE A 167 -28.76 10.41 14.11
CA PHE A 167 -28.03 11.47 13.42
C PHE A 167 -28.19 11.32 11.91
N SER A 168 -28.17 12.43 11.19
CA SER A 168 -28.14 12.46 9.74
C SER A 168 -27.10 13.45 9.26
N PHE A 169 -26.14 12.98 8.49
CA PHE A 169 -25.03 13.75 7.96
C PHE A 169 -24.96 13.62 6.42
N PRO A 170 -25.91 14.25 5.68
CA PRO A 170 -26.05 14.03 4.23
C PRO A 170 -24.84 14.51 3.42
N THR A 171 -23.99 15.36 3.98
CA THR A 171 -22.80 15.94 3.33
C THR A 171 -21.49 15.30 3.79
N VAL A 172 -21.56 14.25 4.60
CA VAL A 172 -20.38 13.55 5.11
C VAL A 172 -20.20 12.23 4.38
N SER A 173 -19.05 12.05 3.77
CA SER A 173 -18.63 10.80 3.14
C SER A 173 -18.00 9.84 4.17
N LEU A 174 -18.02 8.53 3.86
CA LEU A 174 -17.40 7.49 4.68
C LEU A 174 -15.91 7.76 4.97
N LEU A 175 -15.21 8.47 4.10
CA LEU A 175 -13.77 8.74 4.22
C LEU A 175 -13.44 10.14 4.75
N ASP A 176 -14.44 10.93 5.18
CA ASP A 176 -14.25 12.30 5.70
C ASP A 176 -13.72 12.31 7.13
N PHE A 177 -12.64 11.57 7.42
CA PHE A 177 -12.03 11.50 8.76
C PHE A 177 -11.57 12.85 9.31
N GLN A 178 -11.34 13.83 8.43
CA GLN A 178 -10.98 15.19 8.84
C GLN A 178 -12.11 15.88 9.63
N LYS A 179 -13.36 15.50 9.41
CA LYS A 179 -14.55 16.01 10.14
C LYS A 179 -14.81 15.30 11.46
N ALA A 180 -13.98 14.31 11.85
CA ALA A 180 -14.23 13.48 13.05
C ALA A 180 -14.44 14.30 14.31
N LYS A 181 -13.63 15.35 14.55
CA LYS A 181 -13.78 16.22 15.72
C LYS A 181 -15.12 16.96 15.74
N GLU A 182 -15.54 17.51 14.60
CA GLU A 182 -16.84 18.19 14.46
C GLU A 182 -18.00 17.22 14.74
N LEU A 183 -17.94 16.02 14.16
CA LEU A 183 -18.97 14.99 14.37
C LEU A 183 -19.03 14.53 15.82
N MET A 184 -17.88 14.39 16.49
CA MET A 184 -17.83 14.08 17.91
C MET A 184 -18.49 15.18 18.77
N ASP A 185 -18.23 16.45 18.47
CA ASP A 185 -18.82 17.59 19.19
C ASP A 185 -20.35 17.64 18.99
N ILE A 186 -20.84 17.36 17.79
CA ILE A 186 -22.28 17.26 17.49
C ILE A 186 -22.90 16.11 18.30
N GLY A 187 -22.27 14.92 18.27
CA GLY A 187 -22.73 13.75 19.01
C GLY A 187 -22.80 14.02 20.50
N TYR A 188 -21.76 14.62 21.07
CA TYR A 188 -21.72 15.01 22.48
C TYR A 188 -22.85 15.97 22.87
N LYS A 189 -23.01 17.09 22.14
CA LYS A 189 -24.06 18.08 22.42
C LYS A 189 -25.46 17.48 22.33
N ARG A 190 -25.72 16.66 21.31
CA ARG A 190 -27.02 16.01 21.14
C ARG A 190 -27.31 15.02 22.26
N THR A 191 -26.33 14.20 22.65
CA THR A 191 -26.52 13.26 23.77
C THR A 191 -26.71 14.00 25.11
N MET A 192 -25.96 15.08 25.34
CA MET A 192 -26.09 15.89 26.51
C MET A 192 -27.48 16.57 26.62
N SER A 193 -28.13 16.93 25.51
CA SER A 193 -29.50 17.44 25.54
C SER A 193 -30.55 16.41 25.99
N MET A 194 -30.19 15.11 25.97
CA MET A 194 -31.04 14.00 26.40
C MET A 194 -30.68 13.49 27.82
N ILE A 195 -29.67 14.07 28.45
CA ILE A 195 -29.06 13.50 29.67
C ILE A 195 -30.04 13.36 30.83
N ASP A 196 -31.00 14.27 30.99
CA ASP A 196 -31.96 14.23 32.08
C ASP A 196 -32.95 13.09 31.91
N SER A 197 -33.40 12.84 30.66
CA SER A 197 -34.26 11.69 30.33
C SER A 197 -33.50 10.36 30.54
N ILE A 198 -32.23 10.30 30.17
CA ILE A 198 -31.38 9.13 30.42
C ILE A 198 -31.22 8.91 31.92
N LYS A 199 -30.98 9.97 32.69
CA LYS A 199 -30.83 9.89 34.16
C LYS A 199 -32.09 9.42 34.87
N GLN A 200 -33.26 9.76 34.38
CA GLN A 200 -34.54 9.27 34.94
C GLN A 200 -34.68 7.75 34.73
N ARG A 201 -34.27 7.24 33.59
CA ARG A 201 -34.36 5.81 33.23
C ARG A 201 -33.23 4.96 33.85
N VAL A 202 -32.05 5.56 34.08
CA VAL A 202 -30.88 4.90 34.67
C VAL A 202 -30.55 5.55 35.99
N PRO A 203 -31.15 5.14 37.14
CA PRO A 203 -30.97 5.79 38.43
C PRO A 203 -29.60 5.54 39.06
N ARG A 204 -28.93 4.43 38.69
CA ARG A 204 -27.61 4.08 39.23
C ARG A 204 -26.58 5.19 38.92
N ARG A 205 -25.79 5.58 39.90
CA ARG A 205 -24.69 6.54 39.75
C ARG A 205 -23.41 5.94 40.31
N VAL A 206 -22.33 6.17 39.57
CA VAL A 206 -20.97 5.79 39.96
C VAL A 206 -20.14 7.07 39.96
N PRO A 207 -19.44 7.41 41.06
CA PRO A 207 -18.56 8.57 41.10
C PRO A 207 -17.47 8.48 40.02
N LEU A 208 -17.16 9.62 39.39
CA LEU A 208 -16.13 9.67 38.35
C LEU A 208 -14.75 9.23 38.87
N THR A 209 -14.47 9.53 40.13
CA THR A 209 -13.24 9.10 40.82
C THR A 209 -13.12 7.57 40.85
N GLU A 210 -14.20 6.86 41.15
CA GLU A 210 -14.23 5.40 41.16
C GLU A 210 -14.03 4.84 39.76
N VAL A 211 -14.70 5.41 38.76
CA VAL A 211 -14.51 4.98 37.33
C VAL A 211 -13.07 5.18 36.93
N ASN A 212 -12.44 6.30 37.27
CA ASN A 212 -11.05 6.58 36.92
C ASN A 212 -10.09 5.65 37.67
N MET A 213 -10.31 5.36 38.96
CA MET A 213 -9.50 4.35 39.67
C MET A 213 -9.58 2.98 39.03
N ARG A 214 -10.77 2.52 38.63
CA ARG A 214 -10.94 1.24 37.91
C ARG A 214 -10.19 1.24 36.57
N ARG A 215 -10.23 2.34 35.83
CA ARG A 215 -9.51 2.48 34.55
C ARG A 215 -7.99 2.42 34.74
N VAL A 216 -7.47 3.10 35.76
CA VAL A 216 -6.04 3.07 36.08
C VAL A 216 -5.62 1.64 36.47
N ALA A 217 -6.32 1.04 37.42
CA ALA A 217 -6.04 -0.32 37.86
C ALA A 217 -6.10 -1.35 36.71
N TYR A 218 -7.07 -1.19 35.79
CA TYR A 218 -7.14 -2.05 34.60
C TYR A 218 -5.93 -1.86 33.71
N LYS A 219 -5.55 -0.61 33.42
CA LYS A 219 -4.37 -0.32 32.57
C LYS A 219 -3.08 -0.86 33.17
N GLU A 220 -2.87 -0.71 34.47
CA GLU A 220 -1.72 -1.22 35.19
C GLU A 220 -1.67 -2.77 35.21
N SER A 221 -2.83 -3.42 35.11
CA SER A 221 -2.92 -4.89 35.07
C SER A 221 -2.72 -5.49 33.69
N LEU A 222 -2.58 -4.66 32.63
CA LEU A 222 -2.33 -5.14 31.28
C LEU A 222 -0.89 -5.67 31.15
N PRO A 223 -0.67 -6.83 30.50
CA PRO A 223 0.68 -7.32 30.26
C PRO A 223 1.42 -6.39 29.29
N PRO A 224 2.71 -6.10 29.53
CA PRO A 224 3.48 -5.24 28.63
C PRO A 224 3.61 -5.88 27.24
N LEU A 225 3.43 -5.06 26.17
CA LEU A 225 3.51 -5.53 24.78
C LEU A 225 4.99 -5.62 24.36
N ILE A 226 5.63 -6.69 24.82
CA ILE A 226 7.03 -7.05 24.54
C ILE A 226 7.02 -8.42 23.87
N PHE A 227 7.72 -8.55 22.75
CA PHE A 227 7.79 -9.77 21.96
C PHE A 227 9.01 -10.60 22.31
N GLN A 228 8.84 -11.92 22.37
CA GLN A 228 9.90 -12.87 22.59
C GLN A 228 10.22 -13.67 21.34
N ASN A 229 9.22 -14.31 20.76
CA ASN A 229 9.38 -15.14 19.58
C ASN A 229 8.68 -14.46 18.39
N ILE A 230 9.22 -14.68 17.19
CA ILE A 230 8.65 -14.22 15.93
C ILE A 230 8.43 -15.42 15.04
N TYR A 231 7.19 -15.56 14.57
CA TYR A 231 6.78 -16.63 13.65
C TYR A 231 6.29 -16.00 12.36
N VAL A 232 6.95 -16.33 11.26
CA VAL A 232 6.60 -15.82 9.92
C VAL A 232 6.02 -16.94 9.09
N THR A 233 4.83 -16.73 8.55
CA THR A 233 4.09 -17.68 7.70
C THR A 233 3.76 -17.07 6.34
N GLY A 234 3.30 -17.89 5.38
CA GLY A 234 2.89 -17.42 4.05
C GLY A 234 4.04 -17.18 3.06
N VAL A 235 5.28 -17.53 3.43
CA VAL A 235 6.49 -17.28 2.64
C VAL A 235 7.42 -18.49 2.63
N SER A 236 8.35 -18.54 1.67
CA SER A 236 9.38 -19.56 1.61
C SER A 236 10.39 -19.44 2.76
N GLU A 237 11.15 -20.50 3.02
CA GLU A 237 12.18 -20.53 4.08
C GLU A 237 13.22 -19.40 3.93
N SER A 238 13.65 -19.12 2.70
CA SER A 238 14.61 -18.05 2.42
C SER A 238 14.04 -16.65 2.61
N GLN A 239 12.78 -16.45 2.25
CA GLN A 239 12.05 -15.21 2.48
C GLN A 239 11.79 -15.00 3.98
N ARG A 240 11.45 -16.06 4.71
CA ARG A 240 11.29 -16.04 6.16
C ARG A 240 12.55 -15.52 6.85
N LYS A 241 13.71 -16.11 6.55
CA LYS A 241 15.00 -15.67 7.10
C LYS A 241 15.31 -14.21 6.79
N TYR A 242 14.96 -13.75 5.60
CA TYR A 242 15.11 -12.34 5.23
C TYR A 242 14.24 -11.43 6.10
N ILE A 243 12.95 -11.78 6.30
CA ILE A 243 12.01 -11.01 7.11
C ILE A 243 12.45 -10.99 8.58
N GLU A 244 12.81 -12.15 9.14
CA GLU A 244 13.32 -12.28 10.51
C GLU A 244 14.58 -11.40 10.72
N ALA A 245 15.51 -11.40 9.77
CA ALA A 245 16.70 -10.54 9.81
C ALA A 245 16.38 -9.04 9.76
N GLN A 246 15.25 -8.63 9.15
CA GLN A 246 14.80 -7.23 9.19
C GLN A 246 14.18 -6.84 10.54
N LEU A 247 13.61 -7.80 11.25
CA LEU A 247 12.96 -7.61 12.54
C LEU A 247 13.97 -7.68 13.70
N HIS A 248 14.87 -8.64 13.66
CA HIS A 248 15.88 -8.87 14.69
C HIS A 248 17.29 -8.57 14.19
N ARG A 249 17.88 -7.51 14.70
CA ARG A 249 19.33 -7.28 14.55
C ARG A 249 20.17 -7.97 15.64
N ASP A 250 19.54 -8.35 16.75
CA ASP A 250 20.21 -8.98 17.89
C ASP A 250 19.26 -9.99 18.54
N MET A 251 19.57 -11.27 18.43
CA MET A 251 18.74 -12.38 18.90
C MET A 251 18.60 -12.44 20.43
N ASN A 252 19.31 -11.61 21.19
CA ASN A 252 19.37 -11.66 22.65
C ASN A 252 18.60 -10.52 23.35
N HIS A 253 17.95 -9.61 22.62
CA HIS A 253 17.18 -8.54 23.22
C HIS A 253 15.67 -8.73 23.05
N GLU A 254 14.95 -8.39 24.12
CA GLU A 254 13.51 -8.24 24.07
C GLU A 254 13.13 -7.23 22.96
N PHE A 255 12.15 -7.60 22.16
CA PHE A 255 11.72 -6.81 21.02
C PHE A 255 10.48 -6.01 21.39
N SER A 256 10.64 -4.70 21.55
CA SER A 256 9.56 -3.82 21.95
C SER A 256 8.61 -3.51 20.79
N MET A 257 7.41 -3.04 21.13
CA MET A 257 6.43 -2.58 20.13
C MET A 257 6.96 -1.43 19.26
N GLU A 258 7.78 -0.54 19.81
CA GLU A 258 8.38 0.56 19.05
C GLU A 258 9.43 0.07 18.06
N GLU A 259 10.22 -0.94 18.41
CA GLU A 259 11.17 -1.58 17.49
C GLU A 259 10.43 -2.33 16.39
N PHE A 260 9.38 -3.08 16.74
CA PHE A 260 8.52 -3.73 15.77
C PHE A 260 7.94 -2.72 14.78
N LYS A 261 7.34 -1.65 15.28
CA LYS A 261 6.75 -0.60 14.44
C LYS A 261 7.75 -0.02 13.44
N ARG A 262 8.98 0.28 13.87
CA ARG A 262 10.04 0.77 12.98
C ARG A 262 10.42 -0.26 11.91
N ALA A 263 10.62 -1.51 12.30
CA ALA A 263 10.93 -2.59 11.37
C ALA A 263 9.78 -2.89 10.41
N TYR A 264 8.55 -2.89 10.91
CA TYR A 264 7.33 -3.08 10.12
C TYR A 264 7.20 -2.03 9.03
N PHE A 265 7.30 -0.74 9.36
CA PHE A 265 7.25 0.33 8.38
C PHE A 265 8.42 0.29 7.40
N LYS A 266 9.60 -0.12 7.84
CA LYS A 266 10.74 -0.35 6.96
C LYS A 266 10.47 -1.47 5.95
N MET A 267 9.88 -2.58 6.38
CA MET A 267 9.48 -3.67 5.48
C MET A 267 8.44 -3.23 4.46
N LEU A 268 7.50 -2.36 4.83
CA LEU A 268 6.49 -1.81 3.93
C LEU A 268 7.06 -0.90 2.83
N THR A 269 8.21 -0.28 3.08
CA THR A 269 8.90 0.47 2.02
C THR A 269 9.52 -0.44 0.96
N SER A 270 9.64 -1.73 1.24
CA SER A 270 10.04 -2.74 0.27
C SER A 270 8.91 -2.94 -0.74
N SER A 271 9.21 -2.78 -2.02
CA SER A 271 8.24 -3.01 -3.10
C SER A 271 7.79 -4.48 -3.23
N LYS A 272 8.39 -5.40 -2.47
CA LYS A 272 8.25 -6.85 -2.61
C LYS A 272 7.14 -7.47 -1.75
N ILE A 273 6.74 -6.80 -0.69
CA ILE A 273 5.72 -7.28 0.23
C ILE A 273 4.36 -6.67 -0.18
N ARG A 274 3.35 -7.54 -0.35
CA ARG A 274 1.99 -7.13 -0.65
C ARG A 274 1.22 -6.83 0.62
N GLU A 275 1.33 -7.72 1.61
CA GLU A 275 0.54 -7.67 2.84
C GLU A 275 1.33 -8.27 4.00
N ILE A 276 1.18 -7.68 5.18
CA ILE A 276 1.63 -8.24 6.45
C ILE A 276 0.47 -8.12 7.43
N MET A 277 0.05 -9.26 7.98
CA MET A 277 -0.95 -9.35 9.03
C MET A 277 -0.25 -9.74 10.33
N PRO A 278 -0.06 -8.81 11.25
CA PRO A 278 0.59 -9.10 12.52
C PRO A 278 -0.43 -9.48 13.60
N HIS A 279 -0.14 -10.52 14.38
CA HIS A 279 -0.87 -10.92 15.56
C HIS A 279 0.07 -11.06 16.75
N ALA A 280 -0.33 -10.59 17.91
CA ALA A 280 0.42 -10.73 19.16
C ALA A 280 -0.34 -11.67 20.11
N VAL A 281 0.20 -12.85 20.33
CA VAL A 281 -0.38 -13.89 21.18
C VAL A 281 0.35 -13.93 22.51
N TYR A 282 -0.37 -13.74 23.60
CA TYR A 282 0.23 -13.72 24.94
C TYR A 282 0.63 -15.13 25.40
N ASN A 283 1.91 -15.32 25.67
CA ASN A 283 2.47 -16.53 26.24
C ASN A 283 2.48 -16.42 27.77
N ARG A 284 1.59 -17.16 28.43
CA ARG A 284 1.43 -17.12 29.90
C ARG A 284 2.65 -17.62 30.66
N ARG A 285 3.45 -18.53 30.06
CA ARG A 285 4.65 -19.09 30.69
C ARG A 285 5.76 -18.05 30.75
N GLU A 286 5.96 -17.36 29.64
CA GLU A 286 7.04 -16.39 29.47
C GLU A 286 6.63 -14.96 29.90
N LYS A 287 5.31 -14.74 30.16
CA LYS A 287 4.71 -13.43 30.48
C LYS A 287 5.01 -12.36 29.42
N LYS A 288 5.17 -12.76 28.18
CA LYS A 288 5.47 -11.93 27.01
C LYS A 288 4.58 -12.35 25.84
N PHE A 289 4.66 -11.62 24.75
CA PHE A 289 3.94 -11.95 23.54
C PHE A 289 4.80 -12.68 22.53
N ASP A 290 4.22 -13.64 21.83
CA ASP A 290 4.73 -14.22 20.61
C ASP A 290 4.13 -13.46 19.43
N LEU A 291 4.97 -13.00 18.49
CA LEU A 291 4.57 -12.25 17.32
C LEU A 291 4.43 -13.19 16.13
N TYR A 292 3.23 -13.27 15.61
CA TYR A 292 2.92 -13.99 14.37
C TYR A 292 2.74 -13.01 13.23
N LEU A 293 3.40 -13.25 12.12
CA LEU A 293 3.32 -12.46 10.91
C LEU A 293 2.86 -13.34 9.76
N ASP A 294 1.65 -13.16 9.27
CA ASP A 294 1.23 -13.74 7.99
C ASP A 294 1.59 -12.78 6.87
N VAL A 295 2.49 -13.21 6.00
CA VAL A 295 3.07 -12.34 4.96
C VAL A 295 2.70 -12.86 3.59
N LYS A 296 2.17 -11.97 2.77
CA LYS A 296 1.94 -12.24 1.35
C LYS A 296 2.92 -11.41 0.51
N MET A 297 3.71 -12.11 -0.28
CA MET A 297 4.64 -11.48 -1.19
C MET A 297 3.89 -11.00 -2.44
N LYS A 298 4.45 -10.00 -3.12
CA LYS A 298 4.05 -9.69 -4.50
C LYS A 298 4.55 -10.80 -5.42
N GLU A 299 3.88 -10.97 -6.53
CA GLU A 299 4.31 -11.94 -7.54
C GLU A 299 5.73 -11.59 -8.03
N GLU A 300 6.53 -12.62 -8.30
CA GLU A 300 7.93 -12.44 -8.66
C GLU A 300 8.08 -11.92 -10.09
N ILE A 301 7.15 -12.25 -10.98
CA ILE A 301 7.19 -11.90 -12.40
C ILE A 301 6.11 -10.86 -12.69
N THR A 302 6.50 -9.79 -13.36
CA THR A 302 5.58 -8.76 -13.88
C THR A 302 5.79 -8.61 -15.37
N VAL A 303 4.69 -8.67 -16.13
CA VAL A 303 4.68 -8.39 -17.56
C VAL A 303 3.90 -7.11 -17.80
N GLY A 304 4.53 -6.14 -18.42
CA GLY A 304 3.89 -4.87 -18.78
C GLY A 304 3.83 -4.73 -20.30
N PHE A 305 2.71 -4.28 -20.82
CA PHE A 305 2.57 -3.94 -22.23
C PHE A 305 1.84 -2.61 -22.38
N GLY A 306 2.17 -1.90 -23.41
CA GLY A 306 1.55 -0.61 -23.68
C GLY A 306 2.02 -0.05 -25.01
N GLY A 307 1.56 1.13 -25.33
CA GLY A 307 1.97 1.76 -26.57
C GLY A 307 1.29 3.11 -26.77
N ASN A 308 1.69 3.76 -27.83
CA ASN A 308 1.08 5.00 -28.31
C ASN A 308 0.82 4.83 -29.81
N ILE A 309 -0.41 5.09 -30.22
CA ILE A 309 -0.82 5.16 -31.63
C ILE A 309 -1.19 6.60 -31.90
N SER A 310 -0.51 7.23 -32.83
CA SER A 310 -0.72 8.62 -33.22
C SER A 310 -0.85 8.73 -34.73
N SER A 311 -1.58 9.70 -35.20
CA SER A 311 -1.60 10.11 -36.62
C SER A 311 -0.24 10.66 -37.09
N HIS A 312 0.65 11.00 -36.16
CA HIS A 312 2.03 11.42 -36.41
C HIS A 312 2.95 10.20 -36.31
N GLN A 313 4.17 10.31 -36.80
CA GLN A 313 5.14 9.19 -36.90
C GLN A 313 5.65 8.64 -35.57
N ALA A 314 5.10 9.08 -34.43
CA ALA A 314 5.53 8.70 -33.09
C ALA A 314 4.83 7.45 -32.51
N ASN A 315 4.46 6.50 -33.39
CA ASN A 315 3.88 5.23 -32.94
C ASN A 315 4.94 4.38 -32.24
N GLN A 316 4.60 3.89 -31.05
CA GLN A 316 5.50 3.07 -30.25
C GLN A 316 4.74 1.93 -29.58
N LEU A 317 5.36 0.76 -29.53
CA LEU A 317 4.95 -0.39 -28.74
C LEU A 317 5.95 -0.59 -27.60
N PHE A 318 5.46 -0.90 -26.42
CA PHE A 318 6.24 -1.16 -25.22
C PHE A 318 5.94 -2.56 -24.68
N LEU A 319 6.98 -3.31 -24.35
CA LEU A 319 6.92 -4.55 -23.60
C LEU A 319 7.91 -4.48 -22.44
N GLY A 320 7.43 -4.69 -21.22
CA GLY A 320 8.23 -4.73 -19.99
C GLY A 320 8.17 -6.10 -19.35
N LEU A 321 9.32 -6.62 -18.92
CA LEU A 321 9.42 -7.84 -18.13
C LEU A 321 10.15 -7.50 -16.83
N GLY A 322 9.52 -7.75 -15.70
CA GLY A 322 10.10 -7.57 -14.38
C GLY A 322 10.22 -8.90 -13.64
N TYR A 323 11.34 -9.12 -12.99
CA TYR A 323 11.55 -10.24 -12.07
C TYR A 323 12.05 -9.72 -10.73
N GLN A 324 11.38 -10.09 -9.64
CA GLN A 324 11.74 -9.73 -8.28
C GLN A 324 12.11 -10.98 -7.50
N TYR A 325 13.33 -11.02 -7.01
CA TYR A 325 13.80 -12.09 -6.15
C TYR A 325 13.93 -11.61 -4.71
N LEU A 326 13.35 -12.36 -3.78
CA LEU A 326 13.55 -12.17 -2.36
C LEU A 326 13.87 -13.52 -1.71
N GLY A 327 15.09 -13.66 -1.25
CA GLY A 327 15.57 -14.86 -0.59
C GLY A 327 16.78 -14.51 0.28
N ARG A 328 17.90 -15.20 0.09
CA ARG A 328 19.14 -14.91 0.81
C ARG A 328 19.62 -13.46 0.62
N PHE A 329 19.27 -12.85 -0.50
CA PHE A 329 19.44 -11.43 -0.81
C PHE A 329 18.18 -10.93 -1.55
N ALA A 330 18.01 -9.65 -1.67
CA ALA A 330 16.92 -9.08 -2.47
C ALA A 330 17.49 -8.55 -3.79
N ALA A 331 16.82 -8.86 -4.89
CA ALA A 331 17.21 -8.36 -6.21
C ALA A 331 15.97 -8.04 -7.07
N ASP A 332 16.12 -7.09 -7.95
CA ASP A 332 15.15 -6.72 -8.98
C ASP A 332 15.86 -6.71 -10.33
N VAL A 333 15.25 -7.32 -11.34
CA VAL A 333 15.70 -7.26 -12.73
C VAL A 333 14.52 -6.84 -13.58
N ASN A 334 14.72 -5.82 -14.41
CA ASN A 334 13.70 -5.33 -15.32
C ASN A 334 14.28 -5.23 -16.73
N SER A 335 13.51 -5.69 -17.68
CA SER A 335 13.82 -5.60 -19.11
C SER A 335 12.69 -4.83 -19.79
N ASN A 336 13.03 -3.79 -20.53
CA ASN A 336 12.07 -2.97 -21.26
C ASN A 336 12.44 -2.98 -22.75
N PHE A 337 11.48 -3.30 -23.57
CA PHE A 337 11.60 -3.30 -25.04
C PHE A 337 10.67 -2.23 -25.58
N GLN A 338 11.19 -1.38 -26.43
CA GLN A 338 10.40 -0.38 -27.16
C GLN A 338 10.68 -0.52 -28.65
N VAL A 339 9.62 -0.51 -29.44
CA VAL A 339 9.71 -0.56 -30.90
C VAL A 339 8.80 0.50 -31.47
N GLY A 340 9.35 1.34 -32.32
CA GLY A 340 8.59 2.42 -32.97
C GLY A 340 9.34 2.99 -34.16
N ASN A 341 8.66 3.86 -34.91
CA ASN A 341 9.21 4.44 -36.12
C ASN A 341 10.42 5.36 -35.87
N SER A 342 10.32 6.18 -34.81
CA SER A 342 11.35 7.17 -34.46
C SER A 342 12.31 6.69 -33.38
N PHE A 343 11.93 5.66 -32.63
CA PHE A 343 12.73 5.13 -31.52
C PHE A 343 12.48 3.64 -31.34
N SER A 344 13.56 2.88 -31.29
CA SER A 344 13.56 1.48 -30.87
C SER A 344 14.68 1.26 -29.88
N GLY A 345 14.46 0.44 -28.85
CA GLY A 345 15.49 0.21 -27.85
C GLY A 345 15.16 -0.90 -26.88
N VAL A 346 16.22 -1.35 -26.22
CA VAL A 346 16.17 -2.34 -25.15
C VAL A 346 16.90 -1.76 -23.94
N MET A 347 16.28 -1.85 -22.78
CA MET A 347 16.90 -1.50 -21.50
C MET A 347 16.83 -2.71 -20.56
N LEU A 348 17.97 -3.09 -20.03
CA LEU A 348 18.10 -4.03 -18.92
C LEU A 348 18.55 -3.25 -17.70
N ASN A 349 17.83 -3.43 -16.59
CA ASN A 349 18.16 -2.77 -15.32
C ASN A 349 18.06 -3.79 -14.19
N GLY A 350 19.10 -3.87 -13.37
CA GLY A 350 19.11 -4.74 -12.21
C GLY A 350 19.55 -3.99 -10.95
N ARG A 351 18.97 -4.37 -9.82
CA ARG A 351 19.35 -3.87 -8.51
C ARG A 351 19.49 -5.02 -7.53
N ILE A 352 20.60 -5.05 -6.82
CA ILE A 352 20.88 -6.01 -5.76
C ILE A 352 21.00 -5.24 -4.45
N TYR A 353 20.21 -5.63 -3.45
CA TYR A 353 20.25 -5.04 -2.11
C TYR A 353 21.24 -5.81 -1.25
N LEU A 354 22.25 -5.11 -0.77
CA LEU A 354 23.31 -5.70 0.05
C LEU A 354 22.87 -5.74 1.51
N GLN A 355 23.11 -6.85 2.18
CA GLN A 355 22.84 -7.01 3.60
C GLN A 355 23.97 -6.41 4.46
N THR A 356 24.04 -5.09 4.47
CA THR A 356 25.03 -4.32 5.22
C THR A 356 24.37 -3.56 6.38
N ARG A 357 25.17 -3.11 7.36
CA ARG A 357 24.66 -2.27 8.47
C ARG A 357 23.95 -1.02 7.96
N ILE A 358 24.44 -0.45 6.86
CA ILE A 358 23.85 0.69 6.19
C ILE A 358 23.11 0.15 4.95
N PRO A 359 21.82 0.46 4.73
CA PRO A 359 21.09 0.01 3.56
C PRO A 359 21.82 0.42 2.27
N THR A 360 22.46 -0.53 1.63
CA THR A 360 23.27 -0.30 0.42
C THR A 360 22.74 -1.15 -0.71
N TYR A 361 22.80 -0.65 -1.93
CA TYR A 361 22.43 -1.42 -3.12
C TYR A 361 23.40 -1.17 -4.26
N LEU A 362 23.55 -2.17 -5.10
CA LEU A 362 24.24 -2.09 -6.38
C LEU A 362 23.18 -2.07 -7.49
N ASN A 363 23.22 -1.06 -8.34
CA ASN A 363 22.36 -0.95 -9.52
C ASN A 363 23.22 -1.02 -10.78
N TRP A 364 22.83 -1.89 -11.72
CA TRP A 364 23.42 -1.94 -13.04
C TRP A 364 22.35 -1.69 -14.11
N GLN A 365 22.74 -1.08 -15.20
CA GLN A 365 21.86 -0.75 -16.31
C GLN A 365 22.63 -0.90 -17.63
N GLY A 366 22.02 -1.60 -18.57
CA GLY A 366 22.46 -1.64 -19.96
C GLY A 366 21.36 -1.11 -20.86
N VAL A 367 21.69 -0.29 -21.82
CA VAL A 367 20.75 0.29 -22.78
C VAL A 367 21.34 0.20 -24.19
N TYR A 368 20.52 -0.28 -25.10
CA TYR A 368 20.73 -0.12 -26.53
C TYR A 368 19.55 0.64 -27.12
N SER A 369 19.82 1.67 -27.90
CA SER A 369 18.76 2.42 -28.59
C SER A 369 19.14 2.81 -30.02
N ASP A 370 18.16 2.83 -30.90
CA ASP A 370 18.21 3.35 -32.27
C ASP A 370 17.16 4.47 -32.38
N LYS A 371 17.62 5.69 -32.55
CA LYS A 371 16.82 6.89 -32.70
C LYS A 371 16.93 7.37 -34.13
N ARG A 372 15.80 7.71 -34.72
CA ARG A 372 15.71 8.24 -36.07
C ARG A 372 14.99 9.56 -36.02
N TYR A 373 15.72 10.63 -36.23
CA TYR A 373 15.15 11.96 -36.39
C TYR A 373 14.71 12.15 -37.84
N GLN A 374 13.41 12.24 -38.04
CA GLN A 374 12.82 12.79 -39.24
C GLN A 374 12.24 14.14 -38.90
N GLU A 375 12.71 15.21 -39.51
CA GLU A 375 11.97 16.46 -39.46
C GLU A 375 10.59 16.22 -40.04
N SER A 376 9.53 16.71 -39.38
CA SER A 376 8.17 16.58 -39.83
C SER A 376 8.04 17.25 -41.20
N GLN A 377 7.67 16.49 -42.22
CA GLN A 377 7.21 17.09 -43.46
C GLN A 377 6.04 18.01 -43.11
N SER A 378 6.20 19.28 -43.37
CA SER A 378 5.09 20.22 -43.35
C SER A 378 4.06 19.73 -44.37
N LEU A 379 2.82 19.60 -43.96
CA LEU A 379 1.68 19.18 -44.79
C LEU A 379 1.48 19.99 -46.07
N PHE A 380 2.23 21.08 -46.27
CA PHE A 380 2.00 22.05 -47.32
C PHE A 380 3.22 22.40 -48.19
N TYR A 381 4.38 21.80 -47.95
CA TYR A 381 5.56 22.04 -48.75
C TYR A 381 6.23 20.69 -49.09
N GLU A 382 6.08 20.26 -50.35
CA GLU A 382 7.03 19.35 -50.96
C GLU A 382 8.32 20.15 -51.13
N ASP A 383 9.36 19.68 -50.57
CA ASP A 383 10.76 19.87 -50.84
C ASP A 383 11.58 20.20 -49.63
N VAL A 384 12.49 19.45 -49.49
CA VAL A 384 13.78 19.36 -48.85
C VAL A 384 13.85 18.06 -48.13
N LEU A 385 14.65 17.15 -48.62
CA LEU A 385 15.01 15.94 -47.88
C LEU A 385 15.55 16.36 -46.51
N PRO A 386 14.88 16.00 -45.42
CA PRO A 386 15.28 16.43 -44.09
C PRO A 386 16.70 15.93 -43.81
N ALA A 387 17.47 16.72 -43.07
CA ALA A 387 18.71 16.25 -42.48
C ALA A 387 18.40 14.99 -41.66
N PHE A 388 18.75 13.82 -42.18
CA PHE A 388 18.44 12.56 -41.54
C PHE A 388 19.51 12.26 -40.51
N ILE A 389 19.14 12.22 -39.26
CA ILE A 389 20.04 11.81 -38.20
C ILE A 389 19.55 10.46 -37.64
N LYS A 390 20.40 9.49 -37.76
CA LYS A 390 20.22 8.19 -37.11
C LYS A 390 21.26 8.05 -36.02
N GLN A 391 20.83 7.92 -34.80
CA GLN A 391 21.67 7.78 -33.65
C GLN A 391 21.52 6.41 -33.03
N LYS A 392 22.61 5.66 -32.91
CA LYS A 392 22.67 4.40 -32.18
C LYS A 392 23.47 4.61 -30.89
N GLU A 393 22.91 4.17 -29.81
CA GLU A 393 23.49 4.31 -28.49
C GLU A 393 23.57 2.97 -27.79
N LEU A 394 24.74 2.62 -27.28
CA LEU A 394 24.94 1.49 -26.38
C LEU A 394 25.65 2.02 -25.14
N TYR A 395 25.05 1.88 -23.96
CA TYR A 395 25.77 2.20 -22.75
C TYR A 395 25.51 1.21 -21.62
N MET A 396 26.48 1.11 -20.73
CA MET A 396 26.42 0.38 -19.47
C MET A 396 26.70 1.31 -18.32
N LYS A 397 25.95 1.19 -17.25
CA LYS A 397 26.08 2.00 -16.03
C LYS A 397 26.05 1.12 -14.81
N LEU A 398 26.95 1.38 -13.87
CA LEU A 398 27.02 0.75 -12.56
C LEU A 398 26.97 1.82 -11.49
N LYS A 399 26.08 1.66 -10.50
CA LYS A 399 25.92 2.60 -9.41
C LYS A 399 25.89 1.88 -8.07
N LEU A 400 26.64 2.40 -7.11
CA LEU A 400 26.55 2.02 -5.70
C LEU A 400 25.73 3.07 -4.97
N GLY A 401 24.62 2.67 -4.35
CA GLY A 401 23.72 3.55 -3.63
C GLY A 401 23.74 3.28 -2.12
N PHE A 402 23.71 4.34 -1.33
CA PHE A 402 23.67 4.32 0.12
C PHE A 402 22.93 5.55 0.68
N PRO A 403 22.37 5.49 1.90
CA PRO A 403 21.72 6.64 2.51
C PRO A 403 22.73 7.74 2.84
N PHE A 404 22.34 8.98 2.59
CA PHE A 404 23.06 10.18 3.01
C PHE A 404 22.25 10.92 4.06
N LEU A 405 22.78 11.03 5.27
CA LEU A 405 21.99 11.47 6.42
C LEU A 405 20.70 10.64 6.56
N ASN A 406 19.72 11.10 7.29
CA ASN A 406 18.49 10.31 7.55
C ASN A 406 17.40 10.46 6.48
N ARG A 407 17.59 11.29 5.44
CA ARG A 407 16.49 11.68 4.53
C ARG A 407 16.89 11.79 3.07
N ALA A 408 18.10 11.46 2.71
CA ALA A 408 18.58 11.52 1.34
C ALA A 408 19.29 10.21 0.95
N LYS A 409 19.33 9.89 -0.33
CA LYS A 409 20.15 8.83 -0.89
C LYS A 409 21.31 9.44 -1.65
N SER A 410 22.46 8.78 -1.61
CA SER A 410 23.60 9.09 -2.46
C SER A 410 23.88 7.93 -3.38
N GLU A 411 24.35 8.23 -4.57
CA GLU A 411 24.81 7.23 -5.53
C GLU A 411 26.15 7.67 -6.10
N ILE A 412 27.11 6.75 -6.12
CA ILE A 412 28.35 6.86 -6.89
C ILE A 412 28.17 5.98 -8.12
N GLY A 413 28.44 6.53 -9.30
CA GLY A 413 28.20 5.83 -10.56
C GLY A 413 29.35 5.94 -11.52
N PHE A 414 29.55 4.85 -12.28
CA PHE A 414 30.44 4.76 -13.43
C PHE A 414 29.63 4.32 -14.64
N ALA A 415 29.93 4.87 -15.81
CA ALA A 415 29.32 4.46 -17.04
C ALA A 415 30.33 4.45 -18.18
N TYR A 416 30.08 3.52 -19.09
CA TYR A 416 30.74 3.45 -20.40
C TYR A 416 29.66 3.44 -21.47
N GLY A 417 29.88 4.19 -22.55
CA GLY A 417 28.95 4.28 -23.67
C GLY A 417 29.61 4.45 -25.01
N GLN A 418 28.95 3.90 -26.02
CA GLN A 418 29.27 4.13 -27.42
C GLN A 418 28.08 4.81 -28.07
N LEU A 419 28.34 5.90 -28.76
CA LEU A 419 27.38 6.66 -29.52
C LEU A 419 27.81 6.66 -30.98
N ASN A 420 26.90 6.32 -31.89
CA ASN A 420 27.15 6.34 -33.33
C ASN A 420 26.10 7.24 -33.97
N ASP A 421 26.55 8.29 -34.61
CA ASP A 421 25.71 9.27 -35.30
C ASP A 421 25.95 9.12 -36.82
N TYR A 422 24.84 8.98 -37.54
CA TYR A 422 24.80 8.91 -39.00
C TYR A 422 24.01 10.10 -39.51
N TYR A 423 24.62 10.94 -40.34
CA TYR A 423 24.02 12.20 -40.78
C TYR A 423 24.50 12.58 -42.19
N PHE A 424 23.88 13.60 -42.76
CA PHE A 424 24.36 14.23 -43.98
C PHE A 424 24.83 15.66 -43.65
N GLN A 425 26.03 16.02 -44.09
CA GLN A 425 26.58 17.34 -43.84
C GLN A 425 25.90 18.47 -44.62
N SER A 426 25.21 18.14 -45.73
CA SER A 426 24.58 19.13 -46.59
C SER A 426 23.19 18.73 -47.04
N ASN A 427 22.24 19.65 -46.91
CA ASN A 427 20.88 19.48 -47.36
C ASN A 427 20.72 19.62 -48.89
N ASN A 428 21.75 20.10 -49.60
CA ASN A 428 21.56 20.56 -50.99
C ASN A 428 21.85 19.55 -52.10
N MET A 429 22.40 18.39 -51.79
CA MET A 429 22.69 17.39 -52.87
C MET A 429 22.64 15.96 -52.29
N LEU A 430 21.47 15.40 -52.23
CA LEU A 430 21.33 13.95 -52.07
C LEU A 430 21.30 13.32 -53.43
N PHE A 431 22.44 12.83 -53.87
CA PHE A 431 22.50 11.91 -55.01
C PHE A 431 21.96 10.53 -54.61
N PRO A 432 21.34 9.76 -55.50
CA PRO A 432 20.75 8.46 -55.16
C PRO A 432 21.69 7.44 -54.52
N ASN A 433 22.98 7.68 -54.49
CA ASN A 433 24.02 6.81 -53.90
C ASN A 433 24.85 7.49 -52.81
N SER A 434 24.38 8.60 -52.24
CA SER A 434 25.11 9.28 -51.15
C SER A 434 25.22 8.39 -49.91
N LYS A 435 26.43 8.23 -49.40
CA LYS A 435 26.69 7.54 -48.13
C LYS A 435 26.49 8.52 -46.98
N PHE A 436 26.02 8.03 -45.84
CA PHE A 436 26.00 8.83 -44.61
C PHE A 436 27.42 9.09 -44.12
N ASP A 437 27.66 10.30 -43.63
CA ASP A 437 28.79 10.59 -42.79
C ASP A 437 28.55 9.91 -41.44
N HIS A 438 29.60 9.42 -40.81
CA HIS A 438 29.51 8.66 -39.58
C HIS A 438 30.50 9.19 -38.56
N SER A 439 29.99 9.55 -37.37
CA SER A 439 30.82 9.85 -36.23
C SER A 439 30.50 8.86 -35.11
N TRP A 440 31.53 8.41 -34.40
CA TRP A 440 31.35 7.55 -33.25
C TRP A 440 32.16 8.02 -32.06
N TYR A 441 31.54 7.88 -30.90
CA TYR A 441 32.09 8.32 -29.65
C TYR A 441 32.22 7.15 -28.68
N ASN A 442 33.36 7.06 -28.01
CA ASN A 442 33.54 6.18 -26.85
C ASN A 442 33.62 7.07 -25.60
N LEU A 443 32.66 6.93 -24.71
CA LEU A 443 32.46 7.83 -23.58
C LEU A 443 32.61 7.07 -22.26
N PHE A 444 33.34 7.67 -21.33
CA PHE A 444 33.44 7.23 -19.95
C PHE A 444 32.88 8.32 -19.03
N SER A 445 32.14 7.92 -18.02
CA SER A 445 31.69 8.92 -17.04
C SER A 445 31.78 8.40 -15.61
N GLY A 446 32.19 9.33 -14.72
CA GLY A 446 32.05 9.18 -13.26
C GLY A 446 31.02 10.14 -12.75
N SER A 447 30.16 9.72 -11.82
CA SER A 447 29.10 10.56 -11.28
C SER A 447 28.92 10.37 -9.77
N LEU A 448 28.57 11.48 -9.10
CA LEU A 448 28.12 11.51 -7.72
C LEU A 448 26.75 12.19 -7.71
N SER A 449 25.76 11.58 -7.08
CA SER A 449 24.45 12.18 -6.94
C SER A 449 23.92 12.06 -5.52
N ILE A 450 23.21 13.11 -5.07
CA ILE A 450 22.50 13.15 -3.81
C ILE A 450 21.05 13.55 -4.13
N GLU A 451 20.11 12.74 -3.70
CA GLU A 451 18.68 13.00 -3.93
C GLU A 451 17.91 12.92 -2.62
N ARG A 452 17.13 13.95 -2.35
CA ARG A 452 16.09 13.96 -1.32
C ARG A 452 14.75 14.09 -2.00
N ASN A 453 13.89 13.09 -1.78
CA ASN A 453 12.56 13.06 -2.37
C ASN A 453 11.53 12.78 -1.27
N SER A 454 10.60 13.72 -1.06
CA SER A 454 9.48 13.61 -0.12
C SER A 454 8.14 13.87 -0.81
N LEU A 455 8.07 13.73 -2.13
CA LEU A 455 6.82 13.88 -2.88
C LEU A 455 5.84 12.77 -2.49
N ASP A 456 4.59 13.13 -2.35
CA ASP A 456 3.47 12.24 -2.00
C ASP A 456 3.11 11.27 -3.15
N ALA A 457 3.34 11.67 -4.41
CA ALA A 457 3.12 10.84 -5.58
C ALA A 457 4.24 11.00 -6.61
N LYS A 458 4.47 9.96 -7.44
CA LYS A 458 5.41 10.05 -8.58
C LYS A 458 4.85 10.92 -9.70
N GLN A 459 3.57 10.76 -10.01
CA GLN A 459 2.84 11.52 -11.02
C GLN A 459 1.88 12.47 -10.31
N TYR A 460 1.84 13.71 -10.78
CA TYR A 460 0.95 14.74 -10.24
C TYR A 460 1.05 14.92 -8.71
N PRO A 461 2.26 15.15 -8.15
CA PRO A 461 2.41 15.36 -6.72
C PRO A 461 1.72 16.64 -6.30
N ILE A 462 0.98 16.59 -5.19
CA ILE A 462 0.29 17.74 -4.60
C ILE A 462 0.97 18.23 -3.33
N ALA A 463 1.89 17.43 -2.76
CA ALA A 463 2.64 17.77 -1.55
C ALA A 463 4.07 17.20 -1.58
N GLY A 464 4.95 17.79 -0.78
CA GLY A 464 6.32 17.36 -0.63
C GLY A 464 7.33 18.19 -1.43
N ARG A 465 8.59 17.73 -1.42
CA ARG A 465 9.73 18.40 -2.09
C ARG A 465 10.67 17.36 -2.69
N LYS A 466 11.18 17.65 -3.89
CA LYS A 466 12.26 16.89 -4.51
C LYS A 466 13.45 17.81 -4.73
N GLN A 467 14.61 17.42 -4.21
CA GLN A 467 15.89 18.13 -4.34
C GLN A 467 16.93 17.12 -4.81
N PHE A 468 17.75 17.49 -5.76
CA PHE A 468 18.84 16.66 -6.23
C PHE A 468 20.06 17.52 -6.56
N LEU A 469 21.23 16.95 -6.32
CA LEU A 469 22.52 17.46 -6.72
C LEU A 469 23.24 16.35 -7.49
N ILE A 470 23.74 16.65 -8.67
CA ILE A 470 24.50 15.72 -9.49
C ILE A 470 25.79 16.42 -9.92
N ALA A 471 26.92 15.77 -9.64
CA ALA A 471 28.22 16.10 -10.21
C ALA A 471 28.61 14.95 -11.13
N GLN A 472 28.91 15.26 -12.38
CA GLN A 472 29.28 14.27 -13.38
C GLN A 472 30.47 14.77 -14.20
N TYR A 473 31.45 13.92 -14.37
CA TYR A 473 32.56 14.11 -15.28
C TYR A 473 32.42 13.11 -16.43
N VAL A 474 32.54 13.60 -17.66
CA VAL A 474 32.48 12.78 -18.88
C VAL A 474 33.75 13.04 -19.69
N THR A 475 34.37 12.00 -20.14
CA THR A 475 35.54 12.04 -21.05
C THR A 475 35.37 10.97 -22.12
N GLY A 476 36.04 11.14 -23.23
CA GLY A 476 35.95 10.17 -24.32
C GLY A 476 36.73 10.58 -25.55
N THR A 477 36.57 9.77 -26.57
CA THR A 477 37.18 9.98 -27.89
C THR A 477 36.09 10.07 -28.95
N GLU A 478 36.25 11.00 -29.85
CA GLU A 478 35.45 11.14 -31.06
C GLU A 478 36.26 10.65 -32.25
N ASN A 479 35.62 9.88 -33.15
CA ASN A 479 36.19 9.45 -34.40
C ASN A 479 35.12 9.70 -35.48
N TYR A 480 35.56 9.95 -36.71
CA TYR A 480 34.69 10.21 -37.85
C TYR A 480 35.28 9.63 -39.14
N ASP A 481 34.40 9.21 -40.07
CA ASP A 481 34.73 8.77 -41.43
C ASP A 481 34.33 9.85 -42.44
#